data_7997e9bab68197855436d992aeb7358c
#
_entry.id   7997e9bab68197855436d992aeb7358c
#
_cell.length_a   1.000
_cell.length_b   1.000
_cell.length_c   1.000
_cell.angle_alpha   90.00
_cell.angle_beta   90.00
_cell.angle_gamma   90.00
#
_symmetry.space_group_name_H-M   'P 1'
#
loop_
_entity.id
_entity.type
_entity.pdbx_description
1 polymer ?
#
loop_
_entity_poly.entity_id
_entity_poly.type
_entity_poly.pdbx_seq_one_letter_code
_entity_poly.pdbx_strand_id
1 'polypeptide(L)'
;TLMPYGRSCRCRSRGCWEAYAGGWALGERARQAARTDPEAGAALIERAGAVESITGRTVHEAYDEGDPLAARLVDATAEYLGLGLASVVNALNPERVVLGGGVIEGHPPYVDEARRIVRAQALRPAADGVEIVASELEGRAGTIGAATMAWAQHEGRHTTQETA
;
A
#
# COMPACT_ATOMS: atom_id res chain seq x y z
N THR A 1 10.78 1.95 9.36
CA THR A 1 10.21 0.96 10.31
C THR A 1 8.95 1.54 10.91
N LEU A 2 7.82 0.83 10.81
CA LEU A 2 6.56 1.21 11.43
C LEU A 2 6.46 0.69 12.87
N MET A 3 6.85 -0.58 13.06
CA MET A 3 6.74 -1.28 14.34
C MET A 3 8.09 -1.91 14.71
N PRO A 4 8.84 -1.36 15.68
CA PRO A 4 10.08 -1.97 16.13
C PRO A 4 9.87 -3.45 16.53
N TYR A 5 10.77 -4.32 16.11
CA TYR A 5 10.71 -5.77 16.37
C TYR A 5 9.46 -6.49 15.85
N GLY A 6 8.65 -5.83 15.00
CA GLY A 6 7.42 -6.36 14.45
C GLY A 6 7.61 -7.46 13.39
N ARG A 7 6.68 -7.54 12.44
CA ARG A 7 6.63 -8.58 11.39
C ARG A 7 7.92 -8.60 10.56
N SER A 8 8.35 -9.79 10.16
CA SER A 8 9.46 -9.95 9.20
C SER A 8 9.06 -9.36 7.84
N CYS A 9 10.02 -8.69 7.20
CA CYS A 9 9.86 -8.11 5.87
C CYS A 9 10.70 -8.86 4.84
N ARG A 10 10.29 -8.83 3.58
CA ARG A 10 11.03 -9.41 2.45
C ARG A 10 12.40 -8.77 2.24
N CYS A 11 12.62 -7.55 2.74
CA CYS A 11 13.93 -6.87 2.75
C CYS A 11 14.92 -7.42 3.82
N ARG A 12 14.55 -8.50 4.53
CA ARG A 12 15.29 -9.13 5.64
C ARG A 12 15.30 -8.34 6.94
N SER A 13 14.66 -7.17 7.02
CA SER A 13 14.46 -6.41 8.25
C SER A 13 13.15 -6.80 8.94
N ARG A 14 12.82 -6.13 10.04
CA ARG A 14 11.57 -6.34 10.79
C ARG A 14 10.83 -5.02 10.97
N GLY A 15 9.50 -5.11 11.05
CA GLY A 15 8.65 -3.97 11.35
C GLY A 15 8.54 -2.93 10.22
N CYS A 16 8.99 -3.25 9.00
CA CYS A 16 8.86 -2.35 7.86
C CYS A 16 7.39 -2.04 7.58
N TRP A 17 7.10 -0.82 7.15
CA TRP A 17 5.75 -0.40 6.81
C TRP A 17 5.08 -1.32 5.78
N GLU A 18 5.82 -1.73 4.75
CA GLU A 18 5.34 -2.67 3.73
C GLU A 18 4.87 -4.02 4.30
N ALA A 19 5.49 -4.50 5.42
CA ALA A 19 5.08 -5.75 6.08
C ALA A 19 3.72 -5.65 6.78
N TYR A 20 3.10 -4.48 6.78
CA TYR A 20 1.77 -4.20 7.34
C TYR A 20 0.79 -3.69 6.28
N ALA A 21 1.21 -2.79 5.41
CA ALA A 21 0.37 -2.12 4.42
C ALA A 21 0.56 -2.63 2.98
N GLY A 22 1.53 -3.50 2.72
CA GLY A 22 1.77 -4.06 1.38
C GLY A 22 0.79 -5.18 1.01
N GLY A 23 0.48 -5.33 -0.27
CA GLY A 23 -0.46 -6.36 -0.76
C GLY A 23 0.00 -7.79 -0.46
N TRP A 24 1.31 -8.07 -0.54
CA TRP A 24 1.84 -9.37 -0.14
C TRP A 24 1.66 -9.63 1.36
N ALA A 25 1.77 -8.59 2.19
CA ALA A 25 1.61 -8.68 3.63
C ALA A 25 0.14 -8.89 4.03
N LEU A 26 -0.81 -8.32 3.28
CA LEU A 26 -2.23 -8.59 3.43
C LEU A 26 -2.53 -10.08 3.19
N GLY A 27 -2.04 -10.65 2.08
CA GLY A 27 -2.17 -12.08 1.80
C GLY A 27 -1.51 -12.97 2.86
N GLU A 28 -0.32 -12.59 3.37
CA GLU A 28 0.35 -13.35 4.43
C GLU A 28 -0.44 -13.34 5.76
N ARG A 29 -1.00 -12.19 6.13
CA ARG A 29 -1.86 -12.09 7.32
C ARG A 29 -3.14 -12.92 7.16
N ALA A 30 -3.71 -12.94 5.96
CA ALA A 30 -4.88 -13.75 5.65
C ALA A 30 -4.57 -15.25 5.76
N ARG A 31 -3.45 -15.71 5.19
CA ARG A 31 -2.99 -17.10 5.33
C ARG A 31 -2.77 -17.47 6.80
N GLN A 32 -2.12 -16.60 7.56
CA GLN A 32 -1.90 -16.83 8.99
C GLN A 32 -3.23 -16.94 9.74
N ALA A 33 -4.18 -16.03 9.49
CA ALA A 33 -5.50 -16.06 10.12
C ALA A 33 -6.27 -17.34 9.77
N ALA A 34 -6.29 -17.73 8.50
CA ALA A 34 -6.96 -18.94 8.03
C ALA A 34 -6.33 -20.25 8.57
N ARG A 35 -5.02 -20.26 8.84
CA ARG A 35 -4.38 -21.41 9.53
C ARG A 35 -4.72 -21.47 11.01
N THR A 36 -4.86 -20.30 11.66
CA THR A 36 -5.19 -20.22 13.09
C THR A 36 -6.65 -20.54 13.36
N ASP A 37 -7.53 -20.07 12.50
CA ASP A 37 -8.98 -20.28 12.56
C ASP A 37 -9.50 -20.60 11.14
N PRO A 38 -9.52 -21.90 10.77
CA PRO A 38 -9.99 -22.34 9.46
C PRO A 38 -11.48 -22.06 9.21
N GLU A 39 -12.30 -22.00 10.27
CA GLU A 39 -13.73 -21.69 10.16
C GLU A 39 -13.92 -20.22 9.75
N ALA A 40 -13.28 -19.32 10.45
CA ALA A 40 -13.27 -17.89 10.07
C ALA A 40 -12.61 -17.64 8.71
N GLY A 41 -11.64 -18.46 8.30
CA GLY A 41 -10.95 -18.39 7.01
C GLY A 41 -11.62 -19.12 5.86
N ALA A 42 -12.76 -19.78 6.08
CA ALA A 42 -13.38 -20.71 5.11
C ALA A 42 -13.64 -20.05 3.75
N ALA A 43 -14.21 -18.85 3.69
CA ALA A 43 -14.49 -18.13 2.46
C ALA A 43 -13.21 -17.80 1.67
N LEU A 44 -12.14 -17.41 2.36
CA LEU A 44 -10.83 -17.13 1.74
C LEU A 44 -10.20 -18.41 1.18
N ILE A 45 -10.30 -19.53 1.91
CA ILE A 45 -9.78 -20.84 1.50
C ILE A 45 -10.54 -21.37 0.28
N GLU A 46 -11.87 -21.31 0.31
CA GLU A 46 -12.74 -21.74 -0.79
C GLU A 46 -12.41 -20.97 -2.08
N ARG A 47 -12.31 -19.65 -1.98
CA ARG A 47 -12.00 -18.77 -3.11
C ARG A 47 -10.61 -19.01 -3.67
N ALA A 48 -9.62 -19.23 -2.84
CA ALA A 48 -8.23 -19.45 -3.26
C ALA A 48 -7.93 -20.90 -3.66
N GLY A 49 -8.79 -21.86 -3.30
CA GLY A 49 -8.59 -23.31 -3.46
C GLY A 49 -7.66 -23.92 -2.42
N ALA A 50 -6.78 -23.14 -1.76
CA ALA A 50 -5.90 -23.58 -0.69
C ALA A 50 -5.44 -22.38 0.14
N VAL A 51 -5.06 -22.61 1.41
CA VAL A 51 -4.55 -21.54 2.28
C VAL A 51 -3.33 -20.86 1.68
N GLU A 52 -2.41 -21.61 1.09
CA GLU A 52 -1.17 -21.12 0.50
C GLU A 52 -1.41 -20.21 -0.71
N SER A 53 -2.53 -20.37 -1.39
CA SER A 53 -2.93 -19.60 -2.57
C SER A 53 -3.64 -18.29 -2.23
N ILE A 54 -3.98 -18.03 -0.97
CA ILE A 54 -4.61 -16.79 -0.54
C ILE A 54 -3.66 -15.61 -0.80
N THR A 55 -4.15 -14.61 -1.51
CA THR A 55 -3.43 -13.37 -1.88
C THR A 55 -4.14 -12.14 -1.34
N GLY A 56 -3.52 -10.95 -1.46
CA GLY A 56 -4.21 -9.70 -1.15
C GLY A 56 -5.45 -9.48 -2.03
N ARG A 57 -5.42 -9.93 -3.29
CA ARG A 57 -6.59 -9.88 -4.18
C ARG A 57 -7.73 -10.75 -3.65
N THR A 58 -7.44 -11.97 -3.24
CA THR A 58 -8.43 -12.88 -2.61
C THR A 58 -9.13 -12.21 -1.42
N VAL A 59 -8.37 -11.44 -0.62
CA VAL A 59 -8.93 -10.72 0.54
C VAL A 59 -9.85 -9.59 0.09
N HIS A 60 -9.47 -8.79 -0.92
CA HIS A 60 -10.33 -7.72 -1.42
C HIS A 60 -11.62 -8.26 -2.03
N GLU A 61 -11.54 -9.31 -2.83
CA GLU A 61 -12.73 -9.97 -3.41
C GLU A 61 -13.69 -10.50 -2.32
N ALA A 62 -13.16 -11.12 -1.27
CA ALA A 62 -13.96 -11.58 -0.14
C ALA A 62 -14.54 -10.41 0.69
N TYR A 63 -13.78 -9.30 0.81
CA TYR A 63 -14.26 -8.08 1.43
C TYR A 63 -15.50 -7.52 0.71
N ASP A 64 -15.46 -7.46 -0.63
CA ASP A 64 -16.55 -6.97 -1.46
C ASP A 64 -17.82 -7.83 -1.32
N GLU A 65 -17.67 -9.10 -0.95
CA GLU A 65 -18.76 -10.03 -0.65
C GLU A 65 -19.21 -10.01 0.83
N GLY A 66 -18.57 -9.17 1.65
CA GLY A 66 -18.95 -8.96 3.05
C GLY A 66 -18.34 -9.96 4.03
N ASP A 67 -17.25 -10.66 3.66
CA ASP A 67 -16.55 -11.57 4.59
C ASP A 67 -16.00 -10.82 5.80
N PRO A 68 -16.34 -11.23 7.04
CA PRO A 68 -15.95 -10.50 8.23
C PRO A 68 -14.45 -10.61 8.55
N LEU A 69 -13.75 -11.68 8.15
CA LEU A 69 -12.31 -11.79 8.32
C LEU A 69 -11.60 -10.85 7.33
N ALA A 70 -12.03 -10.85 6.08
CA ALA A 70 -11.51 -9.95 5.06
C ALA A 70 -11.69 -8.48 5.48
N ALA A 71 -12.86 -8.11 6.02
CA ALA A 71 -13.11 -6.75 6.51
C ALA A 71 -12.10 -6.33 7.59
N ARG A 72 -11.89 -7.16 8.60
CA ARG A 72 -10.87 -6.88 9.65
C ARG A 72 -9.45 -6.74 9.09
N LEU A 73 -9.09 -7.54 8.09
CA LEU A 73 -7.76 -7.50 7.47
C LEU A 73 -7.57 -6.24 6.60
N VAL A 74 -8.60 -5.83 5.89
CA VAL A 74 -8.63 -4.62 5.07
C VAL A 74 -8.55 -3.39 5.96
N ASP A 75 -9.39 -3.30 7.00
CA ASP A 75 -9.40 -2.19 7.96
C ASP A 75 -8.03 -2.01 8.63
N ALA A 76 -7.43 -3.10 9.10
CA ALA A 76 -6.09 -3.05 9.68
C ALA A 76 -5.01 -2.63 8.67
N THR A 77 -5.17 -2.98 7.39
CA THR A 77 -4.25 -2.54 6.32
C THR A 77 -4.38 -1.03 6.09
N ALA A 78 -5.61 -0.53 6.05
CA ALA A 78 -5.89 0.90 5.91
C ALA A 78 -5.30 1.71 7.06
N GLU A 79 -5.45 1.21 8.29
CA GLU A 79 -4.86 1.83 9.48
C GLU A 79 -3.34 1.92 9.38
N TYR A 80 -2.66 0.82 9.08
CA TYR A 80 -1.19 0.82 8.92
C TYR A 80 -0.72 1.70 7.76
N LEU A 81 -1.49 1.76 6.67
CA LEU A 81 -1.20 2.67 5.57
C LEU A 81 -1.22 4.12 6.04
N GLY A 82 -2.29 4.52 6.72
CA GLY A 82 -2.47 5.88 7.22
C GLY A 82 -1.43 6.29 8.28
N LEU A 83 -1.09 5.39 9.22
CA LEU A 83 -0.07 5.64 10.24
C LEU A 83 1.33 5.85 9.63
N GLY A 84 1.70 5.02 8.65
CA GLY A 84 2.95 5.19 7.92
C GLY A 84 2.98 6.50 7.13
N LEU A 85 1.87 6.86 6.49
CA LEU A 85 1.73 8.14 5.78
C LEU A 85 1.84 9.34 6.72
N ALA A 86 1.21 9.30 7.90
CA ALA A 86 1.34 10.36 8.89
C ALA A 86 2.81 10.60 9.27
N SER A 87 3.60 9.53 9.39
CA SER A 87 5.04 9.65 9.64
C SER A 87 5.80 10.30 8.48
N VAL A 88 5.46 9.94 7.23
CA VAL A 88 6.05 10.55 6.03
C VAL A 88 5.67 12.03 5.91
N VAL A 89 4.40 12.35 6.13
CA VAL A 89 3.89 13.73 6.10
C VAL A 89 4.60 14.59 7.15
N ASN A 90 4.74 14.09 8.37
CA ASN A 90 5.45 14.80 9.43
C ASN A 90 6.94 15.00 9.12
N ALA A 91 7.59 14.04 8.48
CA ALA A 91 9.02 14.09 8.21
C ALA A 91 9.38 14.96 7.01
N LEU A 92 8.56 14.95 5.96
CA LEU A 92 8.86 15.56 4.67
C LEU A 92 8.01 16.80 4.35
N ASN A 93 6.92 17.00 5.06
CA ASN A 93 5.94 18.07 4.84
C ASN A 93 5.60 18.25 3.32
N PRO A 94 5.17 17.20 2.62
CA PRO A 94 4.90 17.28 1.19
C PRO A 94 3.58 18.02 0.92
N GLU A 95 3.50 18.73 -0.18
CA GLU A 95 2.25 19.35 -0.67
C GLU A 95 1.28 18.29 -1.20
N ARG A 96 1.81 17.19 -1.78
CA ARG A 96 1.01 16.11 -2.37
C ARG A 96 1.66 14.75 -2.16
N VAL A 97 0.83 13.75 -1.83
CA VAL A 97 1.20 12.33 -1.78
C VAL A 97 0.33 11.58 -2.78
N VAL A 98 0.96 10.88 -3.72
CA VAL A 98 0.28 10.04 -4.71
C VAL A 98 0.41 8.58 -4.29
N LEU A 99 -0.72 7.91 -4.06
CA LEU A 99 -0.78 6.51 -3.69
C LEU A 99 -1.07 5.65 -4.92
N GLY A 100 -0.28 4.61 -5.15
CA GLY A 100 -0.47 3.68 -6.27
C GLY A 100 -0.09 2.26 -5.90
N GLY A 101 -0.30 1.36 -6.87
CA GLY A 101 -0.02 -0.05 -6.75
C GLY A 101 -1.22 -0.89 -6.34
N GLY A 102 -1.07 -2.22 -6.43
CA GLY A 102 -2.17 -3.17 -6.37
C GLY A 102 -3.03 -3.16 -5.10
N VAL A 103 -2.55 -2.61 -3.99
CA VAL A 103 -3.36 -2.42 -2.77
C VAL A 103 -4.40 -1.32 -3.01
N ILE A 104 -3.95 -0.16 -3.50
CA ILE A 104 -4.82 1.01 -3.74
C ILE A 104 -5.80 0.73 -4.89
N GLU A 105 -5.31 0.11 -5.97
CA GLU A 105 -6.11 -0.24 -7.15
C GLU A 105 -7.15 -1.31 -6.83
N GLY A 106 -6.80 -2.27 -5.96
CA GLY A 106 -7.70 -3.33 -5.52
C GLY A 106 -8.77 -2.89 -4.53
N HIS A 107 -8.57 -1.74 -3.85
CA HIS A 107 -9.52 -1.22 -2.88
C HIS A 107 -9.37 0.31 -2.73
N PRO A 108 -9.98 1.11 -3.61
CA PRO A 108 -9.87 2.57 -3.61
C PRO A 108 -10.19 3.26 -2.27
N PRO A 109 -11.10 2.76 -1.41
CA PRO A 109 -11.37 3.34 -0.10
C PRO A 109 -10.16 3.50 0.82
N TYR A 110 -9.05 2.80 0.58
CA TYR A 110 -7.79 3.02 1.32
C TYR A 110 -7.32 4.48 1.28
N VAL A 111 -7.57 5.20 0.19
CA VAL A 111 -7.14 6.60 0.05
C VAL A 111 -7.90 7.50 1.03
N ASP A 112 -9.21 7.28 1.17
CA ASP A 112 -10.04 8.08 2.09
C ASP A 112 -9.69 7.78 3.54
N GLU A 113 -9.46 6.51 3.87
CA GLU A 113 -9.05 6.12 5.20
C GLU A 113 -7.65 6.66 5.54
N ALA A 114 -6.71 6.63 4.59
CA ALA A 114 -5.40 7.25 4.74
C ALA A 114 -5.49 8.76 5.01
N ARG A 115 -6.34 9.47 4.28
CA ARG A 115 -6.64 10.90 4.53
C ARG A 115 -7.16 11.13 5.95
N ARG A 116 -8.12 10.32 6.38
CA ARG A 116 -8.72 10.40 7.72
C ARG A 116 -7.66 10.22 8.80
N ILE A 117 -6.80 9.22 8.67
CA ILE A 117 -5.77 8.90 9.66
C ILE A 117 -4.68 9.98 9.66
N VAL A 118 -4.21 10.44 8.51
CA VAL A 118 -3.22 11.52 8.42
C VAL A 118 -3.75 12.79 9.11
N ARG A 119 -4.99 13.17 8.86
CA ARG A 119 -5.61 14.32 9.56
C ARG A 119 -5.68 14.17 11.08
N ALA A 120 -5.83 12.93 11.56
CA ALA A 120 -5.93 12.63 12.98
C ALA A 120 -4.57 12.51 13.68
N GLN A 121 -3.53 12.05 12.96
CA GLN A 121 -2.26 11.61 13.54
C GLN A 121 -1.05 12.48 13.15
N ALA A 122 -1.10 13.20 12.04
CA ALA A 122 -0.01 14.07 11.64
C ALA A 122 -0.09 15.43 12.35
N LEU A 123 1.03 16.15 12.38
CA LEU A 123 1.12 17.51 12.90
C LEU A 123 0.20 18.44 12.08
N ARG A 124 -0.58 19.26 12.77
CA ARG A 124 -1.62 20.11 12.15
C ARG A 124 -1.16 20.86 10.91
N PRO A 125 -0.05 21.63 10.90
CA PRO A 125 0.37 22.36 9.71
C PRO A 125 0.66 21.45 8.50
N ALA A 126 1.24 20.27 8.74
CA ALA A 126 1.53 19.30 7.68
C ALA A 126 0.27 18.55 7.23
N ALA A 127 -0.61 18.19 8.17
CA ALA A 127 -1.87 17.50 7.87
C ALA A 127 -2.84 18.38 7.07
N ASP A 128 -2.89 19.68 7.35
CA ASP A 128 -3.78 20.63 6.70
C ASP A 128 -3.26 21.03 5.30
N GLY A 129 -1.95 20.94 5.06
CA GLY A 129 -1.31 21.33 3.80
C GLY A 129 -1.17 20.21 2.78
N VAL A 130 -1.31 18.94 3.17
CA VAL A 130 -1.08 17.81 2.27
C VAL A 130 -2.32 17.37 1.51
N GLU A 131 -2.20 17.19 0.20
CA GLU A 131 -3.18 16.52 -0.64
C GLU A 131 -2.80 15.04 -0.83
N ILE A 132 -3.68 14.09 -0.49
CA ILE A 132 -3.46 12.65 -0.68
C ILE A 132 -4.39 12.17 -1.79
N VAL A 133 -3.85 11.62 -2.88
CA VAL A 133 -4.60 11.20 -4.06
C VAL A 133 -4.20 9.81 -4.52
N ALA A 134 -5.10 9.12 -5.24
CA ALA A 134 -4.76 7.90 -5.95
C ALA A 134 -3.98 8.24 -7.23
N SER A 135 -3.09 7.33 -7.66
CA SER A 135 -2.40 7.40 -8.95
C SER A 135 -3.40 7.19 -10.09
N GLU A 136 -3.34 8.05 -11.11
CA GLU A 136 -4.10 7.90 -12.36
C GLU A 136 -3.40 6.94 -13.35
N LEU A 137 -2.16 6.53 -13.07
CA LEU A 137 -1.37 5.70 -13.98
C LEU A 137 -1.63 4.20 -13.81
N GLU A 138 -2.39 3.81 -12.80
CA GLU A 138 -2.67 2.41 -12.43
C GLU A 138 -1.37 1.57 -12.35
N GLY A 139 -1.39 0.28 -12.62
CA GLY A 139 -0.23 -0.61 -12.62
C GLY A 139 0.91 -0.23 -13.57
N ARG A 140 0.73 0.83 -14.39
CA ARG A 140 1.72 1.31 -15.38
C ARG A 140 2.67 2.37 -14.84
N ALA A 141 2.46 2.89 -13.63
CA ALA A 141 3.25 4.00 -13.08
C ALA A 141 4.77 3.76 -13.13
N GLY A 142 5.22 2.55 -12.77
CA GLY A 142 6.64 2.20 -12.81
C GLY A 142 7.23 2.19 -14.24
N THR A 143 6.51 1.62 -15.19
CA THR A 143 6.94 1.54 -16.60
C THR A 143 6.99 2.93 -17.24
N ILE A 144 5.94 3.74 -17.03
CA ILE A 144 5.87 5.10 -17.54
C ILE A 144 6.99 5.96 -16.92
N GLY A 145 7.20 5.87 -15.61
CA GLY A 145 8.26 6.60 -14.93
C GLY A 145 9.64 6.25 -15.44
N ALA A 146 9.94 4.96 -15.64
CA ALA A 146 11.20 4.50 -16.18
C ALA A 146 11.41 5.02 -17.64
N ALA A 147 10.38 4.95 -18.48
CA ALA A 147 10.44 5.45 -19.84
C ALA A 147 10.67 6.99 -19.89
N THR A 148 9.97 7.73 -19.03
CA THR A 148 10.13 9.20 -18.92
C THR A 148 11.55 9.58 -18.47
N MET A 149 12.11 8.87 -17.50
CA MET A 149 13.50 9.11 -17.06
C MET A 149 14.51 8.81 -18.17
N ALA A 150 14.33 7.69 -18.89
CA ALA A 150 15.22 7.35 -20.02
C ALA A 150 15.16 8.41 -21.13
N TRP A 151 13.96 8.89 -21.45
CA TRP A 151 13.74 9.95 -22.43
C TRP A 151 14.42 11.26 -22.03
N ALA A 152 14.20 11.73 -20.80
CA ALA A 152 14.81 12.94 -20.28
C ALA A 152 16.34 12.90 -20.29
N GLN A 153 16.93 11.72 -19.98
CA GLN A 153 18.38 11.53 -20.07
C GLN A 153 18.89 11.56 -21.53
N HIS A 154 18.10 11.07 -22.48
CA HIS A 154 18.45 11.10 -23.89
C HIS A 154 18.44 12.56 -24.41
N GLU A 155 17.40 13.32 -24.15
CA GLU A 155 17.31 14.74 -24.56
C GLU A 155 18.40 15.59 -23.91
N GLY A 156 18.68 15.39 -22.61
CA GLY A 156 19.77 16.11 -21.92
C GLY A 156 21.16 15.85 -22.50
N ARG A 157 21.42 14.65 -23.07
CA ARG A 157 22.67 14.33 -23.75
C ARG A 157 22.80 15.03 -25.12
N HIS A 158 21.69 15.20 -25.85
CA HIS A 158 21.69 15.92 -27.14
C HIS A 158 21.94 17.40 -26.96
N THR A 159 21.37 18.02 -25.93
CA THR A 159 21.55 19.45 -25.63
C THR A 159 23.01 19.79 -25.27
N THR A 160 23.75 18.88 -24.67
CA THR A 160 25.16 19.09 -24.29
C THR A 160 26.13 18.89 -25.46
N GLN A 161 25.75 18.18 -26.51
CA GLN A 161 26.57 17.99 -27.72
C GLN A 161 26.43 19.11 -28.74
N GLU A 162 25.34 19.86 -28.74
CA GLU A 162 25.13 21.00 -29.65
C GLU A 162 25.79 22.32 -29.15
N THR A 163 26.26 22.35 -27.91
CA THR A 163 26.91 23.53 -27.29
C THR A 163 28.42 23.36 -27.12
N ALA A 164 29.04 22.34 -27.66
CA ALA A 164 30.49 22.06 -27.66
C ALA A 164 31.05 22.15 -29.08
#